data_648d48da384270f0bba52e871befea4d
#
_entry.id   648d48da384270f0bba52e871befea4d
#
_cell.length_a   1.000
_cell.length_b   1.000
_cell.length_c   1.000
_cell.angle_alpha   90.00
_cell.angle_beta   90.00
_cell.angle_gamma   90.00
#
_symmetry.space_group_name_H-M   'P 1'
#
loop_
_entity.id
_entity.type
_entity.pdbx_description
1 polymer ?
#
loop_
_entity_poly.entity_id
_entity_poly.type
_entity_poly.pdbx_seq_one_letter_code
_entity_poly.pdbx_strand_id
1 'polypeptide(L)'
;VKIMPDNVFYVQVTPEDAKEIVEKHIVKHEIIERLLYVEPMLKERIHDYAKMPFYAKQERIALRNCGLIDAENIEDYIANGGYLALTKVLTEMKPMDVVQEILNSGLCGRGGAGFPTGLKWKIAASTQADEKYIVCNADEGDPGAFMDRSVLEGDPHCIIEAMAIAAYAIGADQGYVYVRAEYPIAVKR
;
A
#
# COMPACT_ATOMS: atom_id res chain seq x y z
N VAL A 1 8.73 16.63 3.02
CA VAL A 1 8.10 16.89 1.72
C VAL A 1 8.91 16.22 0.62
N LYS A 2 8.22 15.56 -0.32
CA LYS A 2 8.85 14.97 -1.51
C LYS A 2 8.43 15.78 -2.74
N ILE A 3 9.40 16.16 -3.57
CA ILE A 3 9.15 16.90 -4.81
C ILE A 3 9.30 15.95 -5.99
N MET A 4 8.26 15.84 -6.80
CA MET A 4 8.24 15.06 -8.03
C MET A 4 8.25 16.00 -9.26
N PRO A 5 8.83 15.64 -10.38
CA PRO A 5 9.48 14.36 -10.70
C PRO A 5 10.92 14.21 -10.20
N ASP A 6 11.54 15.25 -9.62
CA ASP A 6 12.97 15.28 -9.27
C ASP A 6 13.33 14.29 -8.16
N ASN A 7 12.32 13.68 -7.50
CA ASN A 7 12.46 12.72 -6.41
C ASN A 7 13.28 13.26 -5.22
N VAL A 8 13.27 14.60 -5.02
CA VAL A 8 14.00 15.24 -3.92
C VAL A 8 13.18 15.19 -2.65
N PHE A 9 13.80 14.76 -1.56
CA PHE A 9 13.17 14.62 -0.27
C PHE A 9 13.70 15.62 0.75
N TYR A 10 12.84 16.55 1.17
CA TYR A 10 13.11 17.56 2.19
C TYR A 10 12.59 17.10 3.56
N VAL A 11 13.41 17.23 4.58
CA VAL A 11 13.09 16.85 5.97
C VAL A 11 12.87 18.09 6.84
N GLN A 12 12.13 17.92 7.93
CA GLN A 12 11.86 18.97 8.92
C GLN A 12 11.29 20.27 8.30
N VAL A 13 10.52 20.15 7.23
CA VAL A 13 9.90 21.27 6.53
C VAL A 13 8.83 21.91 7.41
N THR A 14 8.88 23.23 7.54
CA THR A 14 7.88 24.05 8.22
C THR A 14 6.98 24.79 7.21
N PRO A 15 5.82 25.35 7.61
CA PRO A 15 5.00 26.16 6.71
C PRO A 15 5.74 27.34 6.09
N GLU A 16 6.68 27.94 6.81
CA GLU A 16 7.50 29.06 6.36
C GLU A 16 8.42 28.69 5.19
N ASP A 17 8.84 27.43 5.12
CA ASP A 17 9.69 26.93 4.03
C ASP A 17 8.94 26.79 2.70
N ALA A 18 7.60 26.75 2.73
CA ALA A 18 6.78 26.47 1.56
C ALA A 18 7.05 27.48 0.42
N LYS A 19 7.18 28.76 0.75
CA LYS A 19 7.47 29.82 -0.24
C LYS A 19 8.83 29.61 -0.90
N GLU A 20 9.86 29.30 -0.10
CA GLU A 20 11.20 29.05 -0.62
C GLU A 20 11.23 27.79 -1.51
N ILE A 21 10.50 26.73 -1.12
CA ILE A 21 10.39 25.50 -1.93
C ILE A 21 9.79 25.82 -3.30
N VAL A 22 8.69 26.58 -3.33
CA VAL A 22 8.06 26.97 -4.60
C VAL A 22 9.00 27.83 -5.44
N GLU A 23 9.56 28.90 -4.87
CA GLU A 23 10.37 29.85 -5.62
C GLU A 23 11.69 29.28 -6.12
N LYS A 24 12.35 28.47 -5.30
CA LYS A 24 13.68 27.90 -5.67
C LYS A 24 13.53 26.56 -6.38
N HIS A 25 12.81 25.60 -5.78
CA HIS A 25 12.80 24.26 -6.34
C HIS A 25 11.82 24.12 -7.50
N ILE A 26 10.55 24.53 -7.32
CA ILE A 26 9.54 24.32 -8.36
C ILE A 26 9.77 25.24 -9.57
N VAL A 27 10.08 26.53 -9.31
CA VAL A 27 10.21 27.53 -10.41
C VAL A 27 11.60 27.55 -11.02
N LYS A 28 12.67 27.43 -10.21
CA LYS A 28 14.06 27.56 -10.68
C LYS A 28 14.81 26.25 -10.78
N HIS A 29 14.23 25.14 -10.32
CA HIS A 29 14.88 23.82 -10.24
C HIS A 29 16.17 23.82 -9.39
N GLU A 30 16.22 24.67 -8.36
CA GLU A 30 17.34 24.77 -7.44
C GLU A 30 17.05 24.00 -6.15
N ILE A 31 17.90 23.02 -5.80
CA ILE A 31 17.77 22.25 -4.58
C ILE A 31 18.08 23.10 -3.35
N ILE A 32 17.26 22.97 -2.30
CA ILE A 32 17.45 23.67 -1.03
C ILE A 32 18.27 22.79 -0.09
N GLU A 33 19.59 22.97 -0.13
CA GLU A 33 20.54 22.14 0.61
C GLU A 33 20.27 22.02 2.12
N ARG A 34 19.78 23.09 2.76
CA ARG A 34 19.51 23.11 4.20
C ARG A 34 18.36 22.17 4.62
N LEU A 35 17.46 21.86 3.70
CA LEU A 35 16.32 21.00 3.93
C LEU A 35 16.58 19.54 3.59
N LEU A 36 17.72 19.20 3.02
CA LEU A 36 18.07 17.83 2.71
C LEU A 36 18.36 17.01 3.98
N TYR A 37 18.07 15.72 3.89
CA TYR A 37 18.48 14.78 4.93
C TYR A 37 20.01 14.70 5.00
N VAL A 38 20.54 14.80 6.21
CA VAL A 38 21.97 14.63 6.48
C VAL A 38 22.16 13.27 7.16
N GLU A 39 22.92 12.40 6.53
CA GLU A 39 23.25 11.09 7.11
C GLU A 39 24.14 11.29 8.36
N PRO A 40 23.74 10.76 9.53
CA PRO A 40 24.43 11.09 10.79
C PRO A 40 25.89 10.66 10.87
N MET A 41 26.24 9.52 10.24
CA MET A 41 27.60 8.96 10.32
C MET A 41 28.52 9.57 9.28
N LEU A 42 28.08 9.69 8.04
CA LEU A 42 28.91 10.19 6.93
C LEU A 42 28.84 11.71 6.78
N LYS A 43 27.83 12.34 7.41
CA LYS A 43 27.52 13.78 7.27
C LYS A 43 27.29 14.24 5.83
N GLU A 44 26.88 13.30 4.98
CA GLU A 44 26.53 13.57 3.58
C GLU A 44 25.08 13.99 3.47
N ARG A 45 24.79 14.93 2.55
CA ARG A 45 23.41 15.29 2.19
C ARG A 45 22.88 14.35 1.13
N ILE A 46 21.71 13.78 1.40
CA ILE A 46 21.07 12.83 0.50
C ILE A 46 19.81 13.47 -0.07
N HIS A 47 19.74 13.60 -1.39
CA HIS A 47 18.63 14.20 -2.11
C HIS A 47 17.46 13.22 -2.24
N ASP A 48 17.76 11.98 -2.60
CA ASP A 48 16.78 10.94 -2.87
C ASP A 48 16.64 10.04 -1.65
N TYR A 49 15.42 9.96 -1.09
CA TYR A 49 15.16 9.13 0.09
C TYR A 49 15.48 7.65 -0.14
N ALA A 50 15.34 7.16 -1.38
CA ALA A 50 15.67 5.78 -1.72
C ALA A 50 17.17 5.45 -1.53
N LYS A 51 18.03 6.49 -1.54
CA LYS A 51 19.47 6.37 -1.29
C LYS A 51 19.85 6.48 0.18
N MET A 52 18.90 6.84 1.05
CA MET A 52 19.15 6.82 2.51
C MET A 52 19.48 5.40 2.94
N PRO A 53 20.50 5.16 3.80
CA PRO A 53 20.96 3.83 4.18
C PRO A 53 19.85 2.94 4.73
N PHE A 54 18.89 3.53 5.43
CA PHE A 54 17.73 2.80 5.96
C PHE A 54 16.81 2.28 4.86
N TYR A 55 16.50 3.09 3.84
CA TYR A 55 15.60 2.70 2.75
C TYR A 55 16.30 1.91 1.64
N ALA A 56 17.56 2.23 1.36
CA ALA A 56 18.33 1.57 0.29
C ALA A 56 18.53 0.07 0.50
N LYS A 57 18.41 -0.41 1.75
CA LYS A 57 18.51 -1.82 2.13
C LYS A 57 17.16 -2.53 2.26
N GLN A 58 16.04 -1.84 2.01
CA GLN A 58 14.70 -2.40 2.11
C GLN A 58 14.16 -2.79 0.74
N GLU A 59 13.60 -3.99 0.67
CA GLU A 59 12.73 -4.41 -0.41
C GLU A 59 11.27 -4.33 0.08
N ARG A 60 10.51 -3.39 -0.49
CA ARG A 60 9.13 -3.16 -0.08
C ARG A 60 8.19 -3.96 -0.96
N ILE A 61 7.48 -4.91 -0.37
CA ILE A 61 6.45 -5.71 -1.04
C ILE A 61 5.08 -5.12 -0.74
N ALA A 62 4.66 -5.13 0.52
CA ALA A 62 3.35 -4.62 0.93
C ALA A 62 3.21 -3.09 0.77
N LEU A 63 4.30 -2.35 0.97
CA LEU A 63 4.34 -0.89 0.88
C LEU A 63 4.97 -0.38 -0.43
N ARG A 64 4.97 -1.19 -1.50
CA ARG A 64 5.67 -0.85 -2.75
C ARG A 64 5.23 0.48 -3.36
N ASN A 65 3.95 0.80 -3.30
CA ASN A 65 3.37 2.01 -3.87
C ASN A 65 3.31 3.18 -2.87
N CYS A 66 3.45 2.91 -1.56
CA CYS A 66 3.32 3.94 -0.54
C CYS A 66 4.37 5.05 -0.69
N GLY A 67 3.90 6.27 -0.88
CA GLY A 67 4.74 7.45 -1.14
C GLY A 67 5.25 7.57 -2.58
N LEU A 68 4.78 6.72 -3.50
CA LEU A 68 5.07 6.78 -4.94
C LEU A 68 3.86 7.21 -5.75
N ILE A 69 2.66 6.77 -5.35
CA ILE A 69 1.39 7.11 -6.01
C ILE A 69 0.59 8.09 -5.14
N ASP A 70 -0.34 8.80 -5.77
CA ASP A 70 -1.41 9.51 -5.07
C ASP A 70 -2.50 8.49 -4.67
N ALA A 71 -2.64 8.25 -3.38
CA ALA A 71 -3.59 7.26 -2.84
C ALA A 71 -5.07 7.62 -3.10
N GLU A 72 -5.37 8.90 -3.40
CA GLU A 72 -6.72 9.39 -3.72
C GLU A 72 -6.98 9.41 -5.25
N ASN A 73 -6.00 9.00 -6.06
CA ASN A 73 -6.10 8.97 -7.52
C ASN A 73 -5.99 7.53 -8.06
N ILE A 74 -7.12 6.98 -8.50
CA ILE A 74 -7.17 5.64 -9.09
C ILE A 74 -6.31 5.51 -10.36
N GLU A 75 -6.15 6.58 -11.13
CA GLU A 75 -5.35 6.56 -12.36
C GLU A 75 -3.88 6.31 -12.05
N ASP A 76 -3.37 6.87 -10.95
CA ASP A 76 -2.01 6.60 -10.48
C ASP A 76 -1.83 5.13 -10.11
N TYR A 77 -2.80 4.52 -9.45
CA TYR A 77 -2.76 3.09 -9.13
C TYR A 77 -2.75 2.24 -10.40
N ILE A 78 -3.62 2.53 -11.36
CA ILE A 78 -3.70 1.83 -12.66
C ILE A 78 -2.40 1.99 -13.44
N ALA A 79 -1.85 3.20 -13.51
CA ALA A 79 -0.58 3.47 -14.21
C ALA A 79 0.61 2.69 -13.63
N ASN A 80 0.54 2.31 -12.35
CA ASN A 80 1.54 1.48 -11.67
C ASN A 80 1.16 -0.02 -11.65
N GLY A 81 0.30 -0.47 -12.55
CA GLY A 81 -0.08 -1.87 -12.73
C GLY A 81 -1.21 -2.35 -11.84
N GLY A 82 -1.90 -1.43 -11.16
CA GLY A 82 -3.09 -1.74 -10.38
C GLY A 82 -4.24 -2.29 -11.23
N TYR A 83 -5.05 -3.12 -10.62
CA TYR A 83 -6.18 -3.84 -11.23
C TYR A 83 -5.84 -4.79 -12.39
N LEU A 84 -4.56 -4.96 -12.75
CA LEU A 84 -4.18 -5.96 -13.76
C LEU A 84 -4.44 -7.39 -13.29
N ALA A 85 -4.21 -7.67 -12.01
CA ALA A 85 -4.49 -8.98 -11.44
C ALA A 85 -6.00 -9.26 -11.41
N LEU A 86 -6.81 -8.28 -11.01
CA LEU A 86 -8.27 -8.40 -11.04
C LEU A 86 -8.78 -8.60 -12.47
N THR A 87 -8.25 -7.85 -13.44
CA THR A 87 -8.60 -8.01 -14.86
C THR A 87 -8.33 -9.45 -15.32
N LYS A 88 -7.12 -9.97 -15.08
CA LYS A 88 -6.77 -11.36 -15.39
C LYS A 88 -7.75 -12.35 -14.75
N VAL A 89 -8.03 -12.17 -13.46
CA VAL A 89 -8.96 -13.04 -12.72
C VAL A 89 -10.34 -13.07 -13.37
N LEU A 90 -10.89 -11.92 -13.70
CA LEU A 90 -12.25 -11.82 -14.24
C LEU A 90 -12.38 -12.26 -15.71
N THR A 91 -11.30 -12.17 -16.48
CA THR A 91 -11.35 -12.48 -17.93
C THR A 91 -10.78 -13.85 -18.29
N GLU A 92 -9.86 -14.39 -17.49
CA GLU A 92 -9.07 -15.57 -17.87
C GLU A 92 -9.21 -16.75 -16.89
N MET A 93 -9.72 -16.52 -15.66
CA MET A 93 -9.69 -17.53 -14.60
C MET A 93 -11.09 -17.86 -14.09
N LYS A 94 -11.30 -19.11 -13.69
CA LYS A 94 -12.49 -19.50 -12.92
C LYS A 94 -12.21 -19.31 -11.42
N PRO A 95 -13.25 -19.16 -10.57
CA PRO A 95 -13.06 -18.97 -9.13
C PRO A 95 -12.11 -19.99 -8.47
N MET A 96 -12.23 -21.26 -8.81
CA MET A 96 -11.39 -22.31 -8.24
C MET A 96 -9.94 -22.28 -8.77
N ASP A 97 -9.69 -21.74 -9.96
CA ASP A 97 -8.34 -21.56 -10.48
C ASP A 97 -7.60 -20.49 -9.66
N VAL A 98 -8.32 -19.41 -9.26
CA VAL A 98 -7.79 -18.39 -8.36
C VAL A 98 -7.43 -18.97 -6.99
N VAL A 99 -8.33 -19.79 -6.43
CA VAL A 99 -8.05 -20.50 -5.15
C VAL A 99 -6.79 -21.37 -5.29
N GLN A 100 -6.66 -22.09 -6.41
CA GLN A 100 -5.50 -22.95 -6.63
C GLN A 100 -4.21 -22.16 -6.82
N GLU A 101 -4.25 -21.02 -7.50
CA GLU A 101 -3.11 -20.11 -7.64
C GLU A 101 -2.61 -19.62 -6.26
N ILE A 102 -3.52 -19.19 -5.40
CA ILE A 102 -3.18 -18.75 -4.03
C ILE A 102 -2.67 -19.91 -3.17
N LEU A 103 -3.21 -21.14 -3.34
CA LEU A 103 -2.66 -22.33 -2.69
C LEU A 103 -1.22 -22.61 -3.12
N ASN A 104 -0.97 -22.59 -4.42
CA ASN A 104 0.35 -22.87 -5.01
C ASN A 104 1.39 -21.79 -4.64
N SER A 105 0.97 -20.55 -4.45
CA SER A 105 1.86 -19.44 -4.05
C SER A 105 2.43 -19.59 -2.64
N GLY A 106 1.81 -20.43 -1.80
CA GLY A 106 2.18 -20.57 -0.39
C GLY A 106 1.90 -19.33 0.47
N LEU A 107 1.09 -18.37 -0.03
CA LEU A 107 0.74 -17.15 0.72
C LEU A 107 0.09 -17.51 2.05
N CYS A 108 0.60 -16.92 3.13
CA CYS A 108 0.11 -17.10 4.48
C CYS A 108 -0.39 -15.77 5.07
N GLY A 109 -1.31 -15.88 6.02
CA GLY A 109 -1.78 -14.72 6.80
C GLY A 109 -0.65 -14.04 7.57
N ARG A 110 -0.76 -12.73 7.73
CA ARG A 110 0.25 -11.88 8.41
C ARG A 110 -0.19 -11.41 9.80
N GLY A 111 -1.33 -11.90 10.30
CA GLY A 111 -1.83 -11.60 11.64
C GLY A 111 -1.23 -12.46 12.76
N GLY A 112 -0.04 -13.05 12.57
CA GLY A 112 0.70 -13.81 13.58
C GLY A 112 0.52 -15.34 13.49
N ALA A 113 -0.65 -15.85 13.10
CA ALA A 113 -0.90 -17.29 13.03
C ALA A 113 -0.31 -17.99 11.78
N GLY A 114 0.01 -17.23 10.72
CA GLY A 114 0.58 -17.78 9.50
C GLY A 114 -0.34 -18.77 8.75
N PHE A 115 -1.66 -18.68 8.93
CA PHE A 115 -2.60 -19.61 8.30
C PHE A 115 -2.54 -19.51 6.76
N PRO A 116 -2.49 -20.64 6.02
CA PRO A 116 -2.42 -20.62 4.56
C PRO A 116 -3.65 -19.95 3.94
N THR A 117 -3.46 -18.86 3.22
CA THR A 117 -4.53 -18.03 2.66
C THR A 117 -5.37 -18.82 1.66
N GLY A 118 -4.72 -19.57 0.75
CA GLY A 118 -5.44 -20.38 -0.24
C GLY A 118 -6.28 -21.49 0.40
N LEU A 119 -5.83 -22.07 1.52
CA LEU A 119 -6.64 -23.05 2.26
C LEU A 119 -7.89 -22.40 2.87
N LYS A 120 -7.75 -21.20 3.46
CA LYS A 120 -8.89 -20.42 3.96
C LYS A 120 -9.90 -20.15 2.84
N TRP A 121 -9.44 -19.70 1.68
CA TRP A 121 -10.31 -19.43 0.53
C TRP A 121 -10.97 -20.70 0.00
N LYS A 122 -10.25 -21.82 -0.06
CA LYS A 122 -10.80 -23.12 -0.47
C LYS A 122 -11.95 -23.57 0.45
N ILE A 123 -11.76 -23.45 1.77
CA ILE A 123 -12.80 -23.80 2.75
C ILE A 123 -14.01 -22.88 2.55
N ALA A 124 -13.81 -21.57 2.47
CA ALA A 124 -14.89 -20.60 2.27
C ALA A 124 -15.64 -20.83 0.94
N ALA A 125 -14.90 -21.08 -0.15
CA ALA A 125 -15.50 -21.39 -1.46
C ALA A 125 -16.39 -22.63 -1.41
N SER A 126 -15.95 -23.68 -0.71
CA SER A 126 -16.65 -24.96 -0.59
C SER A 126 -17.83 -24.94 0.39
N THR A 127 -17.90 -23.96 1.27
CA THR A 127 -19.00 -23.82 2.24
C THR A 127 -20.29 -23.44 1.53
N GLN A 128 -21.38 -24.18 1.78
CA GLN A 128 -22.70 -23.83 1.30
C GLN A 128 -23.30 -22.78 2.24
N ALA A 129 -23.65 -21.63 1.70
CA ALA A 129 -24.28 -20.53 2.43
C ALA A 129 -25.08 -19.67 1.45
N ASP A 130 -26.15 -19.05 1.93
CA ASP A 130 -27.00 -18.15 1.15
C ASP A 130 -26.24 -16.84 0.84
N GLU A 131 -25.40 -16.41 1.77
CA GLU A 131 -24.57 -15.21 1.64
C GLU A 131 -23.13 -15.49 2.08
N LYS A 132 -22.17 -14.85 1.39
CA LYS A 132 -20.76 -14.87 1.75
C LYS A 132 -20.20 -13.47 1.74
N TYR A 133 -19.26 -13.23 2.61
CA TYR A 133 -18.67 -11.90 2.82
C TYR A 133 -17.14 -11.95 2.78
N ILE A 134 -16.54 -10.87 2.30
CA ILE A 134 -15.11 -10.60 2.49
C ILE A 134 -14.95 -9.54 3.58
N VAL A 135 -14.17 -9.87 4.60
CA VAL A 135 -13.82 -8.92 5.66
C VAL A 135 -12.32 -8.69 5.65
N CYS A 136 -11.92 -7.45 5.32
CA CYS A 136 -10.55 -7.00 5.53
C CYS A 136 -10.41 -6.60 7.01
N ASN A 137 -9.75 -7.45 7.79
CA ASN A 137 -9.43 -7.09 9.16
C ASN A 137 -8.18 -6.20 9.18
N ALA A 138 -8.40 -4.90 9.33
CA ALA A 138 -7.39 -3.87 9.48
C ALA A 138 -7.41 -3.24 10.90
N ASP A 139 -7.82 -4.03 11.90
CA ASP A 139 -7.74 -3.65 13.31
C ASP A 139 -6.33 -3.91 13.84
N GLU A 140 -5.45 -2.96 13.63
CA GLU A 140 -4.04 -3.02 14.01
C GLU A 140 -3.87 -2.60 15.47
N GLY A 141 -4.13 -3.54 16.39
CA GLY A 141 -4.18 -3.29 17.82
C GLY A 141 -2.83 -3.15 18.51
N ASP A 142 -1.74 -3.65 17.93
CA ASP A 142 -0.42 -3.65 18.54
C ASP A 142 0.15 -2.22 18.64
N PRO A 143 0.56 -1.78 19.83
CA PRO A 143 1.22 -0.48 20.01
C PRO A 143 2.50 -0.38 19.16
N GLY A 144 2.60 0.66 18.32
CA GLY A 144 3.76 0.86 17.44
C GLY A 144 3.72 0.08 16.12
N ALA A 145 2.71 -0.75 15.88
CA ALA A 145 2.45 -1.34 14.57
C ALA A 145 1.64 -0.37 13.71
N PHE A 146 2.12 -0.08 12.50
CA PHE A 146 1.49 0.86 11.55
C PHE A 146 1.54 0.37 10.11
N MET A 147 1.67 -0.94 9.89
CA MET A 147 1.71 -1.53 8.55
C MET A 147 0.37 -1.41 7.85
N ASP A 148 -0.71 -1.86 8.50
CA ASP A 148 -2.07 -1.83 7.96
C ASP A 148 -2.52 -0.39 7.71
N ARG A 149 -2.27 0.50 8.66
CA ARG A 149 -2.47 1.93 8.50
C ARG A 149 -1.75 2.47 7.27
N SER A 150 -0.47 2.13 7.11
CA SER A 150 0.35 2.63 6.00
C SER A 150 -0.18 2.16 4.65
N VAL A 151 -0.67 0.92 4.55
CA VAL A 151 -1.28 0.41 3.32
C VAL A 151 -2.61 1.12 3.04
N LEU A 152 -3.50 1.21 4.04
CA LEU A 152 -4.81 1.86 3.87
C LEU A 152 -4.69 3.35 3.52
N GLU A 153 -3.69 4.04 4.09
CA GLU A 153 -3.46 5.46 3.82
C GLU A 153 -2.62 5.71 2.57
N GLY A 154 -1.77 4.77 2.14
CA GLY A 154 -0.82 4.97 1.05
C GLY A 154 -1.14 4.25 -0.24
N ASP A 155 -1.91 3.16 -0.17
CA ASP A 155 -2.29 2.33 -1.33
C ASP A 155 -3.61 1.59 -1.06
N PRO A 156 -4.74 2.29 -0.82
CA PRO A 156 -6.02 1.66 -0.50
C PRO A 156 -6.54 0.78 -1.64
N HIS A 157 -6.21 1.13 -2.89
CA HIS A 157 -6.66 0.38 -4.06
C HIS A 157 -6.12 -1.06 -4.10
N CYS A 158 -4.92 -1.33 -3.56
CA CYS A 158 -4.41 -2.70 -3.50
C CYS A 158 -5.26 -3.59 -2.58
N ILE A 159 -5.84 -3.02 -1.52
CA ILE A 159 -6.75 -3.73 -0.62
C ILE A 159 -8.09 -4.00 -1.32
N ILE A 160 -8.64 -3.00 -2.01
CA ILE A 160 -9.89 -3.14 -2.77
C ILE A 160 -9.74 -4.20 -3.87
N GLU A 161 -8.63 -4.16 -4.62
CA GLU A 161 -8.33 -5.17 -5.64
C GLU A 161 -8.23 -6.58 -5.04
N ALA A 162 -7.51 -6.73 -3.94
CA ALA A 162 -7.37 -8.01 -3.25
C ALA A 162 -8.71 -8.53 -2.71
N MET A 163 -9.56 -7.67 -2.16
CA MET A 163 -10.90 -8.02 -1.70
C MET A 163 -11.79 -8.45 -2.86
N ALA A 164 -11.74 -7.77 -4.00
CA ALA A 164 -12.50 -8.12 -5.19
C ALA A 164 -12.08 -9.49 -5.75
N ILE A 165 -10.78 -9.76 -5.82
CA ILE A 165 -10.23 -11.06 -6.24
C ILE A 165 -10.69 -12.17 -5.28
N ALA A 166 -10.60 -11.93 -3.97
CA ALA A 166 -11.01 -12.88 -2.96
C ALA A 166 -12.54 -13.14 -3.02
N ALA A 167 -13.35 -12.10 -3.20
CA ALA A 167 -14.79 -12.20 -3.35
C ALA A 167 -15.17 -13.07 -4.54
N TYR A 168 -14.57 -12.81 -5.71
CA TYR A 168 -14.75 -13.64 -6.90
C TYR A 168 -14.38 -15.11 -6.63
N ALA A 169 -13.25 -15.35 -5.99
CA ALA A 169 -12.75 -16.70 -5.72
C ALA A 169 -13.66 -17.53 -4.81
N ILE A 170 -14.30 -16.91 -3.81
CA ILE A 170 -15.15 -17.62 -2.82
C ILE A 170 -16.65 -17.50 -3.10
N GLY A 171 -17.05 -16.67 -4.08
CA GLY A 171 -18.45 -16.41 -4.39
C GLY A 171 -19.12 -15.46 -3.40
N ALA A 172 -18.40 -14.44 -2.92
CA ALA A 172 -18.94 -13.34 -2.12
C ALA A 172 -19.26 -12.14 -3.00
N ASP A 173 -20.28 -11.37 -2.64
CA ASP A 173 -20.71 -10.15 -3.33
C ASP A 173 -20.63 -8.90 -2.47
N GLN A 174 -20.31 -9.05 -1.19
CA GLN A 174 -20.15 -7.94 -0.25
C GLN A 174 -18.82 -8.00 0.48
N GLY A 175 -18.21 -6.82 0.66
CA GLY A 175 -16.96 -6.65 1.38
C GLY A 175 -17.05 -5.58 2.45
N TYR A 176 -16.36 -5.80 3.56
CA TYR A 176 -16.27 -4.87 4.68
C TYR A 176 -14.80 -4.66 5.04
N VAL A 177 -14.45 -3.41 5.36
CA VAL A 177 -13.14 -3.08 5.94
C VAL A 177 -13.35 -2.75 7.40
N TYR A 178 -12.79 -3.57 8.29
CA TYR A 178 -12.82 -3.33 9.72
C TYR A 178 -11.54 -2.62 10.11
N VAL A 179 -11.63 -1.32 10.37
CA VAL A 179 -10.51 -0.42 10.63
C VAL A 179 -10.72 0.36 11.92
N ARG A 180 -9.66 0.67 12.62
CA ARG A 180 -9.68 1.43 13.88
C ARG A 180 -10.15 2.87 13.65
N ALA A 181 -10.96 3.39 14.58
CA ALA A 181 -11.39 4.78 14.58
C ALA A 181 -10.23 5.78 14.72
N GLU A 182 -9.10 5.33 15.29
CA GLU A 182 -7.87 6.10 15.45
C GLU A 182 -7.12 6.34 14.12
N TYR A 183 -7.58 5.75 13.01
CA TYR A 183 -7.03 5.96 11.67
C TYR A 183 -7.99 6.76 10.77
N PRO A 184 -8.29 8.04 11.11
CA PRO A 184 -9.31 8.83 10.40
C PRO A 184 -8.99 9.06 8.93
N ILE A 185 -7.70 9.10 8.56
CA ILE A 185 -7.29 9.25 7.16
C ILE A 185 -7.62 7.98 6.37
N ALA A 186 -7.33 6.81 6.93
CA ALA A 186 -7.69 5.53 6.31
C ALA A 186 -9.20 5.37 6.11
N VAL A 187 -9.98 5.79 7.12
CA VAL A 187 -11.46 5.75 7.04
C VAL A 187 -12.00 6.69 5.97
N LYS A 188 -11.34 7.85 5.77
CA LYS A 188 -11.77 8.86 4.79
C LYS A 188 -11.42 8.46 3.36
N ARG A 189 -10.30 7.80 3.14
CA ARG A 189 -9.85 7.29 1.83
C ARG A 189 -10.61 6.07 1.39
#